data_93c5d69ca418527efc7ffdd5b32cd3a4
#
_entry.id   93c5d69ca418527efc7ffdd5b32cd3a4
#
_cell.length_a   1.000
_cell.length_b   1.000
_cell.length_c   1.000
_cell.angle_alpha   90.00
_cell.angle_beta   90.00
_cell.angle_gamma   90.00
#
_symmetry.space_group_name_H-M   'P 1'
#
loop_
_entity.id
_entity.type
_entity.pdbx_description
1 polymer ?
#
loop_
_entity_poly.entity_id
_entity_poly.type
_entity_poly.pdbx_seq_one_letter_code
_entity_poly.pdbx_strand_id
1 'polypeptide(L)'
;MQRIVAGIDLGGTAINYTLLNADTGAFLIPGLAEHPARSKEGAQVCLTQIVDGLAATAAKYGVDRGAIVAVGLDTPGPASATGVLSAKGSTNFVHASWPGFDLRGGLEQRLGTPVTYLNDGNAAALWGHMSLFGSRPATSVSAIIGTGLGGGLVVDGRVVEGRNGFGGEIGHVLIPCEAIPALGGVRPPCNCGRFGDVESVCSLTAIERTLLPMFLERYPRHPLGGVAPGRAAKEVRSYAERGDEMCRAIFDTQARALGLFFDQVTNLLDPDAFLIGGGALEVSPEFQAWWLAAVRAGMPPQREEQEPRLHIVPNGDAAGARGAALQALRGMQSAASA
;
A
#
# COMPACT_ATOMS: atom_id res chain seq x y z
N MET A 1 30.31 -4.80 16.48
CA MET A 1 29.40 -3.64 16.44
C MET A 1 28.11 -4.10 15.78
N GLN A 2 26.95 -3.81 16.35
CA GLN A 2 25.65 -4.23 15.79
C GLN A 2 25.42 -3.55 14.45
N ARG A 3 25.00 -4.29 13.41
CA ARG A 3 24.68 -3.73 12.11
C ARG A 3 23.17 -3.43 12.04
N ILE A 4 22.82 -2.20 11.77
CA ILE A 4 21.43 -1.73 11.72
C ILE A 4 21.07 -1.34 10.28
N VAL A 5 19.90 -1.74 9.84
CA VAL A 5 19.24 -1.25 8.62
C VAL A 5 18.09 -0.34 9.06
N ALA A 6 18.06 0.88 8.55
CA ALA A 6 16.93 1.77 8.77
C ALA A 6 15.89 1.61 7.65
N GLY A 7 14.62 1.65 8.01
CA GLY A 7 13.52 1.76 7.07
C GLY A 7 12.81 3.08 7.25
N ILE A 8 12.50 3.74 6.14
CA ILE A 8 11.90 5.08 6.08
C ILE A 8 10.72 5.04 5.12
N ASP A 9 9.54 5.33 5.62
CA ASP A 9 8.33 5.53 4.83
C ASP A 9 8.02 7.02 4.81
N LEU A 10 8.20 7.65 3.65
CA LEU A 10 7.94 9.05 3.45
C LEU A 10 6.53 9.28 2.90
N GLY A 11 5.59 9.60 3.77
CA GLY A 11 4.28 10.10 3.39
C GLY A 11 4.25 11.61 3.08
N GLY A 12 3.08 12.09 2.67
CA GLY A 12 2.89 13.53 2.38
C GLY A 12 2.97 14.44 3.60
N THR A 13 2.66 13.94 4.80
CA THR A 13 2.56 14.70 6.04
C THR A 13 3.57 14.26 7.08
N ALA A 14 3.78 12.95 7.18
CA ALA A 14 4.65 12.31 8.17
C ALA A 14 5.70 11.44 7.49
N ILE A 15 6.79 11.20 8.22
CA ILE A 15 7.84 10.24 7.90
C ILE A 15 7.83 9.20 9.01
N ASN A 16 7.73 7.94 8.67
CA ASN A 16 7.76 6.83 9.61
C ASN A 16 9.10 6.12 9.53
N TYR A 17 9.63 5.74 10.69
CA TYR A 17 10.93 5.08 10.79
C TYR A 17 10.83 3.74 11.47
N THR A 18 11.65 2.81 11.03
CA THR A 18 11.96 1.57 11.76
C THR A 18 13.47 1.31 11.74
N LEU A 19 13.92 0.52 12.70
CA LEU A 19 15.30 0.07 12.81
C LEU A 19 15.31 -1.45 12.90
N LEU A 20 16.02 -2.09 11.99
CA LEU A 20 16.14 -3.54 11.87
C LEU A 20 17.57 -3.96 12.18
N ASN A 21 17.75 -4.87 13.12
CA ASN A 21 19.03 -5.52 13.36
C ASN A 21 19.33 -6.48 12.19
N ALA A 22 20.37 -6.17 11.41
CA ALA A 22 20.74 -6.95 10.22
C ALA A 22 21.23 -8.36 10.54
N ASP A 23 21.72 -8.59 11.75
CA ASP A 23 22.29 -9.88 12.15
C ASP A 23 21.24 -10.84 12.71
N THR A 24 20.21 -10.30 13.39
CA THR A 24 19.15 -11.10 14.03
C THR A 24 17.82 -11.07 13.29
N GLY A 25 17.61 -10.11 12.38
CA GLY A 25 16.33 -9.85 11.73
C GLY A 25 15.26 -9.23 12.64
N ALA A 26 15.63 -8.81 13.87
CA ALA A 26 14.70 -8.24 14.82
C ALA A 26 14.49 -6.73 14.60
N PHE A 27 13.24 -6.28 14.60
CA PHE A 27 12.92 -4.85 14.63
C PHE A 27 13.09 -4.30 16.05
N LEU A 28 13.85 -3.20 16.18
CA LEU A 28 14.12 -2.56 17.48
C LEU A 28 12.98 -1.64 17.91
N ILE A 29 12.15 -1.21 16.96
CA ILE A 29 11.00 -0.33 17.22
C ILE A 29 9.73 -1.18 17.15
N PRO A 30 9.03 -1.40 18.27
CA PRO A 30 7.81 -2.23 18.28
C PRO A 30 6.63 -1.59 17.55
N GLY A 31 6.55 -0.27 17.54
CA GLY A 31 5.53 0.53 16.87
C GLY A 31 6.12 1.47 15.83
N LEU A 32 5.58 2.70 15.79
CA LEU A 32 6.06 3.78 14.92
C LEU A 32 7.01 4.74 15.64
N ALA A 33 8.00 5.24 14.88
CA ALA A 33 8.70 6.47 15.19
C ALA A 33 8.36 7.45 14.07
N GLU A 34 7.62 8.50 14.39
CA GLU A 34 7.11 9.46 13.42
C GLU A 34 7.83 10.81 13.54
N HIS A 35 8.03 11.46 12.38
CA HIS A 35 8.57 12.81 12.27
C HIS A 35 7.82 13.58 11.17
N PRO A 36 7.64 14.91 11.28
CA PRO A 36 6.96 15.69 10.26
C PRO A 36 7.71 15.69 8.92
N ALA A 37 7.03 15.43 7.80
CA ALA A 37 7.65 15.39 6.49
C ALA A 37 7.93 16.79 5.90
N ARG A 38 7.06 17.76 6.15
CA ARG A 38 7.12 19.12 5.59
C ARG A 38 7.25 19.13 4.05
N SER A 39 6.70 18.14 3.38
CA SER A 39 6.82 17.93 1.93
C SER A 39 6.29 19.11 1.11
N LYS A 40 5.31 19.86 1.64
CA LYS A 40 4.72 21.04 1.02
C LYS A 40 5.69 22.24 0.99
N GLU A 41 6.74 22.22 1.80
CA GLU A 41 7.76 23.28 1.87
C GLU A 41 8.92 23.04 0.89
N GLY A 42 8.92 21.91 0.21
CA GLY A 42 9.85 21.57 -0.86
C GLY A 42 10.77 20.40 -0.55
N ALA A 43 11.36 19.88 -1.61
CA ALA A 43 12.15 18.64 -1.58
C ALA A 43 13.36 18.70 -0.64
N GLN A 44 14.11 19.82 -0.65
CA GLN A 44 15.29 19.98 0.21
C GLN A 44 14.94 20.11 1.70
N VAL A 45 13.81 20.77 2.02
CA VAL A 45 13.30 20.85 3.41
C VAL A 45 12.91 19.45 3.88
N CYS A 46 12.15 18.73 3.07
CA CYS A 46 11.73 17.37 3.37
C CYS A 46 12.95 16.43 3.55
N LEU A 47 13.93 16.50 2.66
CA LEU A 47 15.16 15.72 2.76
C LEU A 47 15.92 15.99 4.08
N THR A 48 15.92 17.23 4.55
CA THR A 48 16.48 17.57 5.86
C THR A 48 15.67 16.92 6.99
N GLN A 49 14.33 16.97 6.92
CA GLN A 49 13.48 16.32 7.91
C GLN A 49 13.70 14.80 7.96
N ILE A 50 13.94 14.14 6.81
CA ILE A 50 14.28 12.72 6.77
C ILE A 50 15.57 12.43 7.55
N VAL A 51 16.61 13.21 7.33
CA VAL A 51 17.90 13.02 8.01
C VAL A 51 17.81 13.30 9.51
N ASP A 52 17.16 14.40 9.88
CA ASP A 52 16.98 14.79 11.29
C ASP A 52 16.11 13.79 12.05
N GLY A 53 15.00 13.33 11.44
CA GLY A 53 14.13 12.34 12.02
C GLY A 53 14.80 10.96 12.19
N LEU A 54 15.65 10.55 11.24
CA LEU A 54 16.45 9.33 11.38
C LEU A 54 17.43 9.45 12.54
N ALA A 55 18.14 10.59 12.65
CA ALA A 55 19.07 10.83 13.75
C ALA A 55 18.36 10.84 15.11
N ALA A 56 17.24 11.52 15.22
CA ALA A 56 16.41 11.54 16.44
C ALA A 56 15.91 10.15 16.82
N THR A 57 15.46 9.37 15.82
CA THR A 57 15.00 8.00 16.03
C THR A 57 16.15 7.10 16.50
N ALA A 58 17.30 7.14 15.85
CA ALA A 58 18.47 6.36 16.25
C ALA A 58 18.87 6.68 17.70
N ALA A 59 18.97 7.96 18.05
CA ALA A 59 19.29 8.40 19.42
C ALA A 59 18.27 7.92 20.46
N LYS A 60 16.97 8.01 20.15
CA LYS A 60 15.89 7.56 21.04
C LYS A 60 15.98 6.08 21.37
N TYR A 61 16.43 5.25 20.42
CA TYR A 61 16.56 3.80 20.60
C TYR A 61 18.00 3.34 20.89
N GLY A 62 18.89 4.26 21.23
CA GLY A 62 20.26 3.95 21.64
C GLY A 62 21.14 3.38 20.52
N VAL A 63 20.83 3.70 19.27
CA VAL A 63 21.57 3.26 18.09
C VAL A 63 22.57 4.34 17.67
N ASP A 64 23.85 3.97 17.62
CA ASP A 64 24.88 4.84 17.03
C ASP A 64 24.63 5.02 15.53
N ARG A 65 24.76 6.25 15.02
CA ARG A 65 24.59 6.53 13.60
C ARG A 65 25.56 5.71 12.73
N GLY A 66 26.78 5.48 13.19
CA GLY A 66 27.77 4.64 12.52
C GLY A 66 27.41 3.16 12.46
N ALA A 67 26.44 2.72 13.24
CA ALA A 67 25.92 1.36 13.17
C ALA A 67 24.89 1.17 12.04
N ILE A 68 24.35 2.26 11.45
CA ILE A 68 23.40 2.21 10.33
C ILE A 68 24.19 1.96 9.04
N VAL A 69 24.09 0.75 8.53
CA VAL A 69 24.89 0.26 7.38
C VAL A 69 24.14 0.29 6.05
N ALA A 70 22.82 0.38 6.08
CA ALA A 70 21.97 0.58 4.91
C ALA A 70 20.64 1.24 5.28
N VAL A 71 20.00 1.87 4.30
CA VAL A 71 18.69 2.52 4.46
C VAL A 71 17.77 2.05 3.34
N GLY A 72 16.56 1.65 3.71
CA GLY A 72 15.44 1.49 2.79
C GLY A 72 14.55 2.72 2.85
N LEU A 73 14.17 3.24 1.70
CA LEU A 73 13.26 4.37 1.56
C LEU A 73 12.08 3.97 0.70
N ASP A 74 10.87 4.25 1.16
CA ASP A 74 9.71 4.20 0.31
C ASP A 74 8.93 5.51 0.28
N THR A 75 8.16 5.70 -0.78
CA THR A 75 7.28 6.86 -0.96
C THR A 75 6.07 6.49 -1.80
N PRO A 76 4.93 7.20 -1.61
CA PRO A 76 3.85 7.13 -2.58
C PRO A 76 4.34 7.70 -3.92
N GLY A 77 4.01 6.97 -5.00
CA GLY A 77 4.41 7.35 -6.35
C GLY A 77 3.72 8.63 -6.87
N PRO A 78 3.96 8.91 -8.14
CA PRO A 78 4.84 8.18 -9.03
C PRO A 78 6.31 8.60 -8.93
N ALA A 79 7.19 7.63 -8.92
CA ALA A 79 8.64 7.82 -9.01
C ALA A 79 9.26 6.74 -9.90
N SER A 80 10.48 6.96 -10.38
CA SER A 80 11.25 5.93 -11.09
C SER A 80 11.72 4.82 -10.14
N ALA A 81 12.11 3.68 -10.68
CA ALA A 81 12.74 2.60 -9.92
C ALA A 81 14.03 3.04 -9.16
N THR A 82 14.60 4.18 -9.53
CA THR A 82 15.78 4.76 -8.87
C THR A 82 15.43 5.85 -7.84
N GLY A 83 14.14 6.09 -7.56
CA GLY A 83 13.70 7.08 -6.56
C GLY A 83 13.71 8.52 -7.04
N VAL A 84 13.65 8.74 -8.36
CA VAL A 84 13.47 10.09 -8.94
C VAL A 84 11.98 10.38 -9.07
N LEU A 85 11.51 11.44 -8.42
CA LEU A 85 10.09 11.80 -8.38
C LEU A 85 9.59 12.27 -9.76
N SER A 86 8.43 11.78 -10.17
CA SER A 86 7.81 12.16 -11.45
C SER A 86 7.32 13.61 -11.44
N ALA A 87 7.31 14.22 -12.63
CA ALA A 87 6.72 15.52 -12.85
C ALA A 87 5.18 15.51 -12.88
N LYS A 88 4.55 14.32 -12.94
CA LYS A 88 3.10 14.15 -13.11
C LYS A 88 2.52 13.22 -12.05
N GLY A 89 1.35 13.56 -11.56
CA GLY A 89 0.49 12.65 -10.81
C GLY A 89 0.71 12.56 -9.30
N SER A 90 1.67 13.29 -8.71
CA SER A 90 1.84 13.26 -7.27
C SER A 90 0.82 14.17 -6.57
N THR A 91 0.04 13.60 -5.66
CA THR A 91 -0.87 14.34 -4.78
C THR A 91 -0.20 14.78 -3.48
N ASN A 92 0.91 14.15 -3.11
CA ASN A 92 1.62 14.38 -1.85
C ASN A 92 2.79 15.35 -1.98
N PHE A 93 3.37 15.46 -3.18
CA PHE A 93 4.57 16.24 -3.46
C PHE A 93 4.25 17.38 -4.43
N VAL A 94 3.48 18.37 -3.93
CA VAL A 94 2.90 19.46 -4.76
C VAL A 94 3.83 20.65 -4.98
N HIS A 95 4.91 20.79 -4.21
CA HIS A 95 5.85 21.91 -4.36
C HIS A 95 6.66 21.78 -5.66
N ALA A 96 6.95 22.91 -6.32
CA ALA A 96 7.63 22.96 -7.61
C ALA A 96 9.04 22.35 -7.66
N SER A 97 9.65 22.08 -6.52
CA SER A 97 10.98 21.45 -6.44
C SER A 97 10.96 19.92 -6.49
N TRP A 98 9.78 19.28 -6.47
CA TRP A 98 9.67 17.83 -6.49
C TRP A 98 9.85 17.18 -7.87
N PRO A 99 9.30 17.74 -8.96
CA PRO A 99 9.46 17.17 -10.29
C PRO A 99 10.92 16.95 -10.67
N GLY A 100 11.30 15.71 -10.94
CA GLY A 100 12.67 15.33 -11.29
C GLY A 100 13.66 15.32 -10.13
N PHE A 101 13.20 15.48 -8.89
CA PHE A 101 14.10 15.43 -7.72
C PHE A 101 14.54 13.98 -7.45
N ASP A 102 15.86 13.76 -7.42
CA ASP A 102 16.46 12.48 -7.02
C ASP A 102 16.50 12.38 -5.50
N LEU A 103 15.40 11.89 -4.93
CA LEU A 103 15.24 11.78 -3.48
C LEU A 103 16.18 10.70 -2.91
N ARG A 104 16.28 9.54 -3.55
CA ARG A 104 17.15 8.45 -3.11
C ARG A 104 18.62 8.88 -3.13
N GLY A 105 19.09 9.40 -4.26
CA GLY A 105 20.48 9.84 -4.38
C GLY A 105 20.83 10.99 -3.46
N GLY A 106 19.92 11.96 -3.28
CA GLY A 106 20.09 13.04 -2.32
C GLY A 106 20.17 12.56 -0.86
N LEU A 107 19.39 11.54 -0.49
CA LEU A 107 19.44 10.94 0.84
C LEU A 107 20.75 10.16 1.04
N GLU A 108 21.14 9.34 0.06
CA GLU A 108 22.37 8.57 0.08
C GLU A 108 23.61 9.49 0.26
N GLN A 109 23.64 10.60 -0.48
CA GLN A 109 24.72 11.59 -0.36
C GLN A 109 24.81 12.22 1.03
N ARG A 110 23.66 12.57 1.64
CA ARG A 110 23.63 13.19 2.97
C ARG A 110 23.97 12.23 4.11
N LEU A 111 23.57 10.96 3.97
CA LEU A 111 23.82 9.96 5.00
C LEU A 111 25.22 9.33 4.89
N GLY A 112 25.80 9.29 3.68
CA GLY A 112 27.00 8.52 3.39
C GLY A 112 26.78 7.00 3.53
N THR A 113 25.53 6.54 3.38
CA THR A 113 25.09 5.17 3.60
C THR A 113 24.25 4.74 2.40
N PRO A 114 24.42 3.53 1.84
CA PRO A 114 23.63 3.04 0.72
C PRO A 114 22.12 3.12 0.98
N VAL A 115 21.37 3.65 -0.01
CA VAL A 115 19.91 3.79 0.06
C VAL A 115 19.26 2.98 -1.05
N THR A 116 18.39 2.05 -0.71
CA THR A 116 17.46 1.39 -1.64
C THR A 116 16.12 2.11 -1.65
N TYR A 117 15.43 2.06 -2.78
CA TYR A 117 14.13 2.71 -2.95
C TYR A 117 13.05 1.70 -3.34
N LEU A 118 11.85 1.87 -2.83
CA LEU A 118 10.63 1.18 -3.25
C LEU A 118 9.47 2.18 -3.39
N ASN A 119 8.44 1.81 -4.15
CA ASN A 119 7.11 2.39 -4.01
C ASN A 119 6.48 1.89 -2.69
N ASP A 120 5.64 2.72 -2.05
CA ASP A 120 4.98 2.41 -0.76
C ASP A 120 4.13 1.13 -0.80
N GLY A 121 3.39 0.90 -1.91
CA GLY A 121 2.62 -0.33 -2.12
C GLY A 121 3.52 -1.57 -2.19
N ASN A 122 4.65 -1.48 -2.88
CA ASN A 122 5.63 -2.54 -2.97
C ASN A 122 6.31 -2.82 -1.62
N ALA A 123 6.61 -1.78 -0.85
CA ALA A 123 7.17 -1.93 0.50
C ALA A 123 6.16 -2.62 1.44
N ALA A 124 4.91 -2.17 1.46
CA ALA A 124 3.86 -2.80 2.25
C ALA A 124 3.60 -4.26 1.82
N ALA A 125 3.65 -4.55 0.51
CA ALA A 125 3.52 -5.91 -0.02
C ALA A 125 4.65 -6.82 0.44
N LEU A 126 5.90 -6.33 0.43
CA LEU A 126 7.05 -7.09 0.92
C LEU A 126 6.91 -7.40 2.42
N TRP A 127 6.49 -6.43 3.22
CA TRP A 127 6.22 -6.65 4.65
C TRP A 127 5.13 -7.70 4.87
N GLY A 128 3.99 -7.59 4.18
CA GLY A 128 2.90 -8.57 4.26
C GLY A 128 3.35 -9.97 3.88
N HIS A 129 4.09 -10.09 2.77
CA HIS A 129 4.68 -11.35 2.32
C HIS A 129 5.61 -11.97 3.37
N MET A 130 6.54 -11.19 3.90
CA MET A 130 7.50 -11.66 4.92
C MET A 130 6.80 -12.06 6.22
N SER A 131 5.72 -11.37 6.59
CA SER A 131 4.94 -11.70 7.79
C SER A 131 4.23 -13.05 7.68
N LEU A 132 3.82 -13.46 6.46
CA LEU A 132 3.11 -14.72 6.24
C LEU A 132 4.07 -15.88 5.90
N PHE A 133 5.02 -15.63 5.03
CA PHE A 133 5.88 -16.68 4.46
C PHE A 133 7.30 -16.69 5.01
N GLY A 134 7.72 -15.63 5.71
CA GLY A 134 9.13 -15.47 6.09
C GLY A 134 10.03 -15.40 4.86
N SER A 135 11.15 -16.12 4.91
CA SER A 135 12.12 -16.19 3.80
C SER A 135 11.82 -17.30 2.79
N ARG A 136 10.68 -17.99 2.89
CA ARG A 136 10.33 -19.04 1.91
C ARG A 136 10.08 -18.43 0.54
N PRO A 137 10.56 -19.08 -0.54
CA PRO A 137 10.18 -18.71 -1.89
C PRO A 137 8.68 -19.00 -2.07
N ALA A 138 7.89 -17.95 -2.19
CA ALA A 138 6.45 -17.98 -2.39
C ALA A 138 6.05 -16.81 -3.27
N THR A 139 4.85 -16.87 -3.86
CA THR A 139 4.29 -15.81 -4.66
C THR A 139 3.06 -15.24 -3.93
N SER A 140 3.02 -13.93 -3.74
CA SER A 140 1.87 -13.24 -3.17
C SER A 140 1.55 -11.96 -3.91
N VAL A 141 0.27 -11.60 -3.87
CA VAL A 141 -0.24 -10.35 -4.42
C VAL A 141 -0.93 -9.59 -3.29
N SER A 142 -0.50 -8.37 -3.06
CA SER A 142 -1.03 -7.53 -1.99
C SER A 142 -1.91 -6.43 -2.54
N ALA A 143 -3.09 -6.22 -1.93
CA ALA A 143 -4.01 -5.12 -2.20
C ALA A 143 -4.23 -4.32 -0.91
N ILE A 144 -3.84 -3.06 -0.91
CA ILE A 144 -3.93 -2.15 0.24
C ILE A 144 -5.02 -1.10 -0.05
N ILE A 145 -6.17 -1.25 0.61
CA ILE A 145 -7.35 -0.44 0.37
C ILE A 145 -7.38 0.75 1.33
N GLY A 146 -7.13 1.92 0.79
CA GLY A 146 -7.12 3.18 1.51
C GLY A 146 -7.91 4.26 0.76
N THR A 147 -7.38 5.48 0.72
CA THR A 147 -7.91 6.57 -0.13
C THR A 147 -7.96 6.14 -1.59
N GLY A 148 -6.89 5.49 -2.08
CA GLY A 148 -6.83 4.74 -3.33
C GLY A 148 -6.71 3.24 -3.07
N LEU A 149 -6.19 2.51 -4.06
CA LEU A 149 -5.82 1.11 -3.95
C LEU A 149 -4.37 0.93 -4.41
N GLY A 150 -3.48 0.81 -3.45
CA GLY A 150 -2.10 0.43 -3.68
C GLY A 150 -1.91 -1.08 -3.59
N GLY A 151 -0.70 -1.53 -3.91
CA GLY A 151 -0.36 -2.94 -3.74
C GLY A 151 1.00 -3.29 -4.27
N GLY A 152 1.26 -4.58 -4.40
CA GLY A 152 2.52 -5.07 -4.92
C GLY A 152 2.47 -6.56 -5.21
N LEU A 153 3.41 -6.97 -6.02
CA LEU A 153 3.61 -8.35 -6.43
C LEU A 153 4.94 -8.83 -5.84
N VAL A 154 4.90 -9.95 -5.13
CA VAL A 154 6.09 -10.65 -4.67
C VAL A 154 6.09 -12.02 -5.32
N VAL A 155 7.03 -12.27 -6.21
CA VAL A 155 7.17 -13.52 -6.97
C VAL A 155 8.46 -14.22 -6.53
N ASP A 156 8.34 -15.46 -6.12
CA ASP A 156 9.46 -16.25 -5.58
C ASP A 156 10.22 -15.48 -4.47
N GLY A 157 9.46 -14.84 -3.59
CA GLY A 157 9.99 -14.04 -2.49
C GLY A 157 10.58 -12.69 -2.89
N ARG A 158 10.52 -12.26 -4.15
CA ARG A 158 11.10 -10.99 -4.64
C ARG A 158 10.04 -10.04 -5.12
N VAL A 159 10.17 -8.77 -4.76
CA VAL A 159 9.28 -7.72 -5.24
C VAL A 159 9.45 -7.53 -6.75
N VAL A 160 8.33 -7.41 -7.46
CA VAL A 160 8.29 -7.09 -8.88
C VAL A 160 8.21 -5.57 -9.05
N GLU A 161 9.35 -4.93 -9.17
CA GLU A 161 9.43 -3.47 -9.35
C GLU A 161 9.19 -3.06 -10.83
N GLY A 162 9.50 -3.97 -11.76
CA GLY A 162 9.46 -3.68 -13.19
C GLY A 162 10.61 -2.77 -13.63
N ARG A 163 10.67 -2.53 -14.94
CA ARG A 163 11.77 -1.74 -15.54
C ARG A 163 11.79 -0.28 -15.09
N ASN A 164 10.61 0.32 -14.91
CA ASN A 164 10.45 1.75 -14.65
C ASN A 164 9.90 2.04 -13.24
N GLY A 165 9.79 1.05 -12.35
CA GLY A 165 9.22 1.19 -11.01
C GLY A 165 7.68 1.12 -10.97
N PHE A 166 7.00 0.74 -12.07
CA PHE A 166 5.54 0.61 -12.13
C PHE A 166 5.02 -0.82 -11.90
N GLY A 167 5.92 -1.77 -11.59
CA GLY A 167 5.49 -3.11 -11.18
C GLY A 167 4.71 -3.03 -9.87
N GLY A 168 3.55 -3.68 -9.83
CA GLY A 168 2.71 -3.65 -8.62
C GLY A 168 1.65 -2.56 -8.56
N GLU A 169 1.52 -1.70 -9.58
CA GLU A 169 0.44 -0.71 -9.71
C GLU A 169 -0.91 -1.38 -10.02
N ILE A 170 -1.30 -2.32 -9.15
CA ILE A 170 -2.44 -3.21 -9.35
C ILE A 170 -3.79 -2.47 -9.36
N GLY A 171 -3.89 -1.36 -8.66
CA GLY A 171 -5.10 -0.54 -8.62
C GLY A 171 -5.54 -0.05 -10.00
N HIS A 172 -4.59 0.04 -10.93
CA HIS A 172 -4.85 0.53 -12.28
C HIS A 172 -5.06 -0.57 -13.34
N VAL A 173 -5.25 -1.81 -12.90
CA VAL A 173 -5.67 -2.90 -13.79
C VAL A 173 -7.17 -2.78 -14.08
N LEU A 174 -7.55 -2.84 -15.36
CA LEU A 174 -8.95 -2.78 -15.76
C LEU A 174 -9.68 -4.08 -15.39
N ILE A 175 -10.91 -3.94 -14.88
CA ILE A 175 -11.78 -5.07 -14.55
C ILE A 175 -13.04 -5.05 -15.40
N PRO A 176 -13.69 -6.21 -15.60
CA PRO A 176 -14.98 -6.29 -16.33
C PRO A 176 -16.11 -5.73 -15.44
N CYS A 177 -16.27 -4.40 -15.42
CA CYS A 177 -17.29 -3.72 -14.60
C CYS A 177 -18.72 -4.20 -14.89
N GLU A 178 -18.97 -4.69 -16.12
CA GLU A 178 -20.25 -5.31 -16.51
C GLU A 178 -20.58 -6.59 -15.76
N ALA A 179 -19.57 -7.27 -15.19
CA ALA A 179 -19.76 -8.43 -14.34
C ALA A 179 -20.15 -8.07 -12.90
N ILE A 180 -20.24 -6.78 -12.58
CA ILE A 180 -20.67 -6.27 -11.26
C ILE A 180 -22.07 -5.64 -11.41
N PRO A 181 -23.16 -6.38 -11.13
CA PRO A 181 -24.54 -5.92 -11.38
C PRO A 181 -24.86 -4.59 -10.68
N ALA A 182 -24.28 -4.36 -9.51
CA ALA A 182 -24.50 -3.15 -8.72
C ALA A 182 -24.02 -1.87 -9.45
N LEU A 183 -23.06 -1.97 -10.36
CA LEU A 183 -22.58 -0.83 -11.15
C LEU A 183 -23.55 -0.46 -12.30
N GLY A 184 -24.49 -1.34 -12.68
CA GLY A 184 -25.49 -1.03 -13.71
C GLY A 184 -24.89 -0.68 -15.08
N GLY A 185 -23.72 -1.25 -15.41
CA GLY A 185 -22.99 -0.96 -16.64
C GLY A 185 -22.10 0.29 -16.58
N VAL A 186 -22.05 0.99 -15.46
CA VAL A 186 -21.17 2.15 -15.28
C VAL A 186 -19.73 1.68 -15.14
N ARG A 187 -18.81 2.37 -15.83
CA ARG A 187 -17.36 2.24 -15.63
C ARG A 187 -16.86 3.47 -14.87
N PRO A 188 -16.63 3.36 -13.55
CA PRO A 188 -16.25 4.50 -12.73
C PRO A 188 -14.94 5.15 -13.18
N PRO A 189 -14.80 6.49 -13.05
CA PRO A 189 -13.55 7.17 -13.37
C PRO A 189 -12.51 6.97 -12.28
N CYS A 190 -11.25 6.83 -12.69
CA CYS A 190 -10.08 6.83 -11.83
C CYS A 190 -9.31 8.16 -11.92
N ASN A 191 -8.62 8.54 -10.85
CA ASN A 191 -7.74 9.72 -10.83
C ASN A 191 -6.58 9.64 -11.85
N CYS A 192 -6.20 8.43 -12.28
CA CYS A 192 -5.21 8.23 -13.34
C CYS A 192 -5.69 8.59 -14.76
N GLY A 193 -6.98 8.94 -14.90
CA GLY A 193 -7.62 9.26 -16.17
C GLY A 193 -8.24 8.06 -16.90
N ARG A 194 -8.16 6.85 -16.34
CA ARG A 194 -8.81 5.64 -16.86
C ARG A 194 -10.22 5.50 -16.29
N PHE A 195 -10.97 4.53 -16.84
CA PHE A 195 -12.31 4.17 -16.40
C PHE A 195 -12.40 2.67 -16.19
N GLY A 196 -12.92 2.25 -15.03
CA GLY A 196 -13.18 0.85 -14.73
C GLY A 196 -11.94 0.05 -14.37
N ASP A 197 -10.95 0.67 -13.73
CA ASP A 197 -9.87 -0.04 -13.04
C ASP A 197 -10.29 -0.41 -11.62
N VAL A 198 -9.51 -1.27 -10.97
CA VAL A 198 -9.83 -1.79 -9.62
C VAL A 198 -9.98 -0.65 -8.62
N GLU A 199 -9.09 0.35 -8.62
CA GLU A 199 -9.12 1.49 -7.70
C GLU A 199 -10.40 2.31 -7.87
N SER A 200 -10.89 2.47 -9.09
CA SER A 200 -12.09 3.24 -9.38
C SER A 200 -13.37 2.65 -8.76
N VAL A 201 -13.30 1.39 -8.29
CA VAL A 201 -14.38 0.70 -7.58
C VAL A 201 -13.97 0.42 -6.12
N CYS A 202 -12.74 -0.05 -5.90
CA CYS A 202 -12.29 -0.57 -4.62
C CYS A 202 -11.35 0.42 -3.89
N SER A 203 -11.89 1.59 -3.51
CA SER A 203 -11.18 2.61 -2.73
C SER A 203 -12.16 3.50 -1.96
N LEU A 204 -11.66 4.27 -0.99
CA LEU A 204 -12.48 5.30 -0.31
C LEU A 204 -12.92 6.40 -1.29
N THR A 205 -12.05 6.80 -2.21
CA THR A 205 -12.39 7.76 -3.27
C THR A 205 -13.51 7.23 -4.17
N ALA A 206 -13.51 5.94 -4.48
CA ALA A 206 -14.58 5.32 -5.24
C ALA A 206 -15.92 5.33 -4.47
N ILE A 207 -15.88 5.09 -3.15
CA ILE A 207 -17.09 5.25 -2.30
C ILE A 207 -17.60 6.68 -2.39
N GLU A 208 -16.74 7.67 -2.16
CA GLU A 208 -17.11 9.08 -2.10
C GLU A 208 -17.70 9.59 -3.42
N ARG A 209 -17.02 9.29 -4.55
CA ARG A 209 -17.32 9.93 -5.84
C ARG A 209 -18.31 9.18 -6.70
N THR A 210 -18.44 7.87 -6.49
CA THR A 210 -19.23 7.02 -7.39
C THR A 210 -20.22 6.15 -6.64
N LEU A 211 -19.76 5.27 -5.75
CA LEU A 211 -20.64 4.25 -5.19
C LEU A 211 -21.69 4.84 -4.27
N LEU A 212 -21.30 5.68 -3.31
CA LEU A 212 -22.26 6.27 -2.37
C LEU A 212 -23.32 7.12 -3.10
N PRO A 213 -23.00 8.03 -4.04
CA PRO A 213 -24.02 8.71 -4.84
C PRO A 213 -24.96 7.75 -5.58
N MET A 214 -24.44 6.76 -6.27
CA MET A 214 -25.25 5.76 -6.99
C MET A 214 -26.18 4.98 -6.07
N PHE A 215 -25.72 4.61 -4.90
CA PHE A 215 -26.54 3.87 -3.93
C PHE A 215 -27.56 4.77 -3.24
N LEU A 216 -27.26 6.03 -2.96
CA LEU A 216 -28.23 6.98 -2.42
C LEU A 216 -29.41 7.24 -3.37
N GLU A 217 -29.23 7.17 -4.68
CA GLU A 217 -30.34 7.21 -5.64
C GLU A 217 -31.33 6.04 -5.45
N ARG A 218 -30.82 4.86 -5.06
CA ARG A 218 -31.64 3.65 -4.78
C ARG A 218 -32.20 3.65 -3.35
N TYR A 219 -31.52 4.35 -2.42
CA TYR A 219 -31.88 4.44 -1.01
C TYR A 219 -32.08 5.92 -0.59
N PRO A 220 -33.06 6.65 -1.17
CA PRO A 220 -33.18 8.12 -1.03
C PRO A 220 -33.49 8.61 0.38
N ARG A 221 -33.89 7.71 1.30
CA ARG A 221 -34.15 8.03 2.70
C ARG A 221 -32.98 7.70 3.64
N HIS A 222 -31.86 7.21 3.10
CA HIS A 222 -30.72 6.82 3.92
C HIS A 222 -30.08 8.05 4.62
N PRO A 223 -29.74 7.98 5.92
CA PRO A 223 -29.21 9.12 6.68
C PRO A 223 -27.96 9.77 6.08
N LEU A 224 -27.10 8.98 5.41
CA LEU A 224 -25.88 9.49 4.77
C LEU A 224 -26.17 10.47 3.62
N GLY A 225 -27.38 10.50 3.06
CA GLY A 225 -27.77 11.47 2.05
C GLY A 225 -27.79 12.92 2.56
N GLY A 226 -27.90 13.12 3.87
CA GLY A 226 -27.84 14.44 4.52
C GLY A 226 -26.44 14.84 5.02
N VAL A 227 -25.42 14.00 4.81
CA VAL A 227 -24.04 14.20 5.29
C VAL A 227 -23.14 14.66 4.14
N ALA A 228 -22.18 15.56 4.42
CA ALA A 228 -21.22 16.00 3.43
C ALA A 228 -20.45 14.79 2.84
N PRO A 229 -20.24 14.72 1.50
CA PRO A 229 -19.78 13.50 0.80
C PRO A 229 -18.54 12.84 1.39
N GLY A 230 -17.47 13.58 1.64
CA GLY A 230 -16.23 13.02 2.18
C GLY A 230 -16.37 12.50 3.62
N ARG A 231 -17.29 13.07 4.42
CA ARG A 231 -17.62 12.54 5.74
C ARG A 231 -18.52 11.31 5.62
N ALA A 232 -19.53 11.38 4.77
CA ALA A 232 -20.46 10.27 4.53
C ALA A 232 -19.70 9.02 4.06
N ALA A 233 -18.75 9.15 3.13
CA ALA A 233 -17.93 8.05 2.64
C ALA A 233 -17.15 7.35 3.77
N LYS A 234 -16.61 8.11 4.72
CA LYS A 234 -15.90 7.54 5.90
C LYS A 234 -16.85 6.80 6.84
N GLU A 235 -18.11 7.24 6.93
CA GLU A 235 -19.11 6.63 7.79
C GLU A 235 -19.70 5.33 7.19
N VAL A 236 -19.61 5.11 5.86
CA VAL A 236 -20.10 3.89 5.19
C VAL A 236 -19.60 2.62 5.87
N ARG A 237 -18.32 2.58 6.27
CA ARG A 237 -17.73 1.43 6.96
C ARG A 237 -18.48 1.10 8.26
N SER A 238 -18.68 2.09 9.12
CA SER A 238 -19.33 1.88 10.42
C SER A 238 -20.82 1.51 10.29
N TYR A 239 -21.49 2.01 9.25
CA TYR A 239 -22.86 1.59 8.93
C TYR A 239 -22.90 0.15 8.42
N ALA A 240 -22.00 -0.22 7.51
CA ALA A 240 -21.91 -1.57 6.97
C ALA A 240 -21.62 -2.61 8.08
N GLU A 241 -20.73 -2.27 9.02
CA GLU A 241 -20.37 -3.11 10.16
C GLU A 241 -21.56 -3.36 11.09
N ARG A 242 -22.45 -2.37 11.26
CA ARG A 242 -23.70 -2.51 12.01
C ARG A 242 -24.82 -3.22 11.24
N GLY A 243 -24.55 -3.67 10.01
CA GLY A 243 -25.50 -4.44 9.21
C GLY A 243 -26.39 -3.62 8.29
N ASP A 244 -26.08 -2.34 8.06
CA ASP A 244 -26.83 -1.49 7.13
C ASP A 244 -26.80 -2.06 5.71
N GLU A 245 -27.97 -2.22 5.10
CA GLU A 245 -28.13 -2.89 3.81
C GLU A 245 -27.41 -2.14 2.68
N MET A 246 -27.62 -0.82 2.58
CA MET A 246 -27.01 -0.01 1.53
C MET A 246 -25.48 -0.02 1.65
N CYS A 247 -24.97 0.19 2.85
CA CYS A 247 -23.53 0.27 3.08
C CYS A 247 -22.84 -1.10 2.87
N ARG A 248 -23.53 -2.20 3.25
CA ARG A 248 -23.06 -3.57 2.91
C ARG A 248 -23.05 -3.82 1.41
N ALA A 249 -24.05 -3.36 0.67
CA ALA A 249 -24.06 -3.49 -0.79
C ALA A 249 -22.92 -2.69 -1.46
N ILE A 250 -22.50 -1.56 -0.90
CA ILE A 250 -21.31 -0.83 -1.34
C ILE A 250 -20.05 -1.69 -1.12
N PHE A 251 -19.87 -2.27 0.07
CA PHE A 251 -18.73 -3.14 0.37
C PHE A 251 -18.75 -4.45 -0.43
N ASP A 252 -19.91 -5.03 -0.72
CA ASP A 252 -20.05 -6.20 -1.62
C ASP A 252 -19.60 -5.84 -3.04
N THR A 253 -19.96 -4.63 -3.52
CA THR A 253 -19.52 -4.13 -4.83
C THR A 253 -17.99 -4.04 -4.91
N GLN A 254 -17.34 -3.51 -3.87
CA GLN A 254 -15.89 -3.45 -3.78
C GLN A 254 -15.24 -4.84 -3.71
N ALA A 255 -15.81 -5.72 -2.90
CA ALA A 255 -15.33 -7.10 -2.75
C ALA A 255 -15.36 -7.86 -4.07
N ARG A 256 -16.46 -7.74 -4.83
CA ARG A 256 -16.60 -8.37 -6.17
C ARG A 256 -15.60 -7.81 -7.16
N ALA A 257 -15.37 -6.49 -7.16
CA ALA A 257 -14.36 -5.86 -8.01
C ALA A 257 -12.96 -6.41 -7.72
N LEU A 258 -12.60 -6.56 -6.44
CA LEU A 258 -11.32 -7.13 -6.04
C LEU A 258 -11.24 -8.62 -6.40
N GLY A 259 -12.34 -9.37 -6.24
CA GLY A 259 -12.41 -10.78 -6.62
C GLY A 259 -12.18 -11.00 -8.11
N LEU A 260 -12.81 -10.21 -8.98
CA LEU A 260 -12.58 -10.24 -10.43
C LEU A 260 -11.13 -9.95 -10.80
N PHE A 261 -10.50 -9.00 -10.11
CA PHE A 261 -9.07 -8.73 -10.29
C PHE A 261 -8.21 -9.93 -9.84
N PHE A 262 -8.49 -10.51 -8.68
CA PHE A 262 -7.75 -11.66 -8.17
C PHE A 262 -7.90 -12.89 -9.07
N ASP A 263 -9.06 -13.09 -9.69
CA ASP A 263 -9.28 -14.12 -10.68
C ASP A 263 -8.36 -13.96 -11.89
N GLN A 264 -8.25 -12.73 -12.43
CA GLN A 264 -7.33 -12.44 -13.53
C GLN A 264 -5.87 -12.72 -13.13
N VAL A 265 -5.48 -12.32 -11.92
CA VAL A 265 -4.11 -12.53 -11.40
C VAL A 265 -3.84 -14.01 -11.16
N THR A 266 -4.82 -14.77 -10.70
CA THR A 266 -4.69 -16.23 -10.57
C THR A 266 -4.33 -16.89 -11.89
N ASN A 267 -4.95 -16.44 -13.00
CA ASN A 267 -4.62 -16.95 -14.34
C ASN A 267 -3.23 -16.55 -14.86
N LEU A 268 -2.63 -15.50 -14.29
CA LEU A 268 -1.33 -14.98 -14.72
C LEU A 268 -0.17 -15.49 -13.86
N LEU A 269 -0.37 -15.64 -12.56
CA LEU A 269 0.69 -15.85 -11.58
C LEU A 269 0.48 -17.09 -10.71
N ASP A 270 -0.76 -17.61 -10.59
CA ASP A 270 -1.11 -18.70 -9.68
C ASP A 270 -0.47 -18.53 -8.28
N PRO A 271 -0.80 -17.44 -7.55
CA PRO A 271 -0.09 -17.07 -6.34
C PRO A 271 -0.46 -17.99 -5.16
N ASP A 272 0.49 -18.19 -4.23
CA ASP A 272 0.24 -18.90 -2.96
C ASP A 272 -0.79 -18.19 -2.08
N ALA A 273 -0.85 -16.85 -2.15
CA ALA A 273 -1.81 -16.06 -1.39
C ALA A 273 -2.07 -14.67 -1.98
N PHE A 274 -3.28 -14.18 -1.74
CA PHE A 274 -3.64 -12.77 -1.83
C PHE A 274 -3.66 -12.16 -0.42
N LEU A 275 -2.95 -11.05 -0.24
CA LEU A 275 -2.82 -10.33 1.01
C LEU A 275 -3.62 -9.04 0.90
N ILE A 276 -4.57 -8.83 1.80
CA ILE A 276 -5.47 -7.69 1.72
C ILE A 276 -5.29 -6.87 3.00
N GLY A 277 -5.06 -5.58 2.85
CA GLY A 277 -4.84 -4.66 3.97
C GLY A 277 -5.46 -3.29 3.71
N GLY A 278 -5.13 -2.37 4.60
CA GLY A 278 -5.59 -0.98 4.51
C GLY A 278 -6.73 -0.66 5.46
N GLY A 279 -6.90 0.64 5.72
CA GLY A 279 -7.87 1.15 6.70
C GLY A 279 -9.33 0.78 6.43
N ALA A 280 -9.66 0.40 5.20
CA ALA A 280 -11.01 -0.08 4.87
C ALA A 280 -11.39 -1.38 5.62
N LEU A 281 -10.39 -2.18 6.02
CA LEU A 281 -10.57 -3.47 6.68
C LEU A 281 -10.21 -3.46 8.17
N GLU A 282 -10.05 -2.30 8.78
CA GLU A 282 -9.96 -2.12 10.24
C GLU A 282 -11.37 -2.20 10.85
N VAL A 283 -11.94 -3.38 10.81
CA VAL A 283 -13.33 -3.73 11.20
C VAL A 283 -13.32 -5.00 12.03
N SER A 284 -14.49 -5.41 12.54
CA SER A 284 -14.62 -6.64 13.30
C SER A 284 -14.22 -7.89 12.50
N PRO A 285 -13.72 -8.95 13.15
CA PRO A 285 -13.39 -10.22 12.49
C PRO A 285 -14.57 -10.82 11.71
N GLU A 286 -15.79 -10.64 12.21
CA GLU A 286 -17.02 -11.13 11.58
C GLU A 286 -17.28 -10.39 10.26
N PHE A 287 -17.08 -9.08 10.23
CA PHE A 287 -17.19 -8.29 9.01
C PHE A 287 -16.10 -8.65 8.01
N GLN A 288 -14.87 -8.83 8.47
CA GLN A 288 -13.74 -9.28 7.64
C GLN A 288 -14.07 -10.63 6.98
N ALA A 289 -14.56 -11.60 7.74
CA ALA A 289 -14.92 -12.92 7.22
C ALA A 289 -16.03 -12.82 6.15
N TRP A 290 -17.07 -12.03 6.41
CA TRP A 290 -18.14 -11.77 5.45
C TRP A 290 -17.61 -11.14 4.16
N TRP A 291 -16.76 -10.13 4.29
CA TRP A 291 -16.21 -9.42 3.14
C TRP A 291 -15.26 -10.30 2.31
N LEU A 292 -14.41 -11.11 2.96
CA LEU A 292 -13.58 -12.09 2.26
C LEU A 292 -14.40 -13.13 1.50
N ALA A 293 -15.54 -13.58 2.05
CA ALA A 293 -16.45 -14.47 1.34
C ALA A 293 -17.03 -13.80 0.08
N ALA A 294 -17.33 -12.50 0.14
CA ALA A 294 -17.77 -11.73 -1.02
C ALA A 294 -16.66 -11.55 -2.07
N VAL A 295 -15.40 -11.34 -1.66
CA VAL A 295 -14.24 -11.34 -2.58
C VAL A 295 -14.14 -12.69 -3.28
N ARG A 296 -14.21 -13.79 -2.54
CA ARG A 296 -14.16 -15.14 -3.09
C ARG A 296 -15.28 -15.42 -4.07
N ALA A 297 -16.48 -14.92 -3.81
CA ALA A 297 -17.62 -15.05 -4.73
C ALA A 297 -17.40 -14.29 -6.06
N GLY A 298 -16.50 -13.31 -6.10
CA GLY A 298 -16.04 -12.64 -7.30
C GLY A 298 -14.94 -13.40 -8.06
N MET A 299 -14.41 -14.48 -7.47
CA MET A 299 -13.40 -15.36 -8.07
C MET A 299 -14.07 -16.67 -8.48
N PRO A 300 -14.53 -16.83 -9.73
CA PRO A 300 -15.16 -18.10 -10.15
C PRO A 300 -14.19 -19.27 -9.96
N PRO A 301 -14.65 -20.41 -9.48
CA PRO A 301 -13.80 -21.58 -9.27
C PRO A 301 -13.31 -22.08 -10.63
N GLN A 302 -12.02 -21.97 -10.88
CA GLN A 302 -11.41 -22.43 -12.13
C GLN A 302 -10.83 -23.85 -12.00
N ARG A 303 -10.52 -24.28 -10.78
CA ARG A 303 -9.95 -25.61 -10.47
C ARG A 303 -10.47 -26.07 -9.12
N GLU A 304 -10.88 -27.34 -9.04
CA GLU A 304 -11.44 -27.91 -7.81
C GLU A 304 -10.41 -28.11 -6.69
N GLU A 305 -9.11 -28.12 -7.01
CA GLU A 305 -8.09 -28.66 -6.10
C GLU A 305 -7.32 -27.63 -5.27
N GLN A 306 -7.28 -26.37 -5.64
CA GLN A 306 -6.55 -25.34 -4.88
C GLN A 306 -7.16 -23.94 -5.04
N GLU A 307 -7.88 -23.50 -4.03
CA GLU A 307 -8.30 -22.11 -3.96
C GLU A 307 -7.15 -21.20 -3.46
N PRO A 308 -6.88 -20.06 -4.10
CA PRO A 308 -5.94 -19.08 -3.58
C PRO A 308 -6.31 -18.66 -2.17
N ARG A 309 -5.32 -18.59 -1.30
CA ARG A 309 -5.53 -18.20 0.10
C ARG A 309 -5.74 -16.69 0.17
N LEU A 310 -6.85 -16.26 0.77
CA LEU A 310 -7.10 -14.85 1.07
C LEU A 310 -6.73 -14.59 2.53
N HIS A 311 -5.83 -13.63 2.76
CA HIS A 311 -5.41 -13.24 4.11
C HIS A 311 -5.60 -11.74 4.30
N ILE A 312 -6.20 -11.34 5.41
CA ILE A 312 -6.11 -9.96 5.87
C ILE A 312 -4.80 -9.80 6.61
N VAL A 313 -3.96 -8.90 6.12
CA VAL A 313 -2.74 -8.51 6.81
C VAL A 313 -3.03 -7.33 7.72
N PRO A 314 -2.57 -7.35 8.98
CA PRO A 314 -2.70 -6.20 9.85
C PRO A 314 -2.09 -4.97 9.16
N ASN A 315 -2.88 -3.94 8.98
CA ASN A 315 -2.38 -2.67 8.50
C ASN A 315 -1.64 -2.00 9.67
N GLY A 316 -0.38 -2.36 9.83
CA GLY A 316 0.46 -1.59 10.74
C GLY A 316 0.95 -0.37 9.97
N ASP A 317 0.78 0.83 10.56
CA ASP A 317 1.38 2.07 10.05
C ASP A 317 2.88 1.95 9.77
N ALA A 318 3.52 0.92 10.29
CA ALA A 318 4.93 0.58 10.06
C ALA A 318 5.18 -0.31 8.83
N ALA A 319 4.16 -0.72 8.06
CA ALA A 319 4.32 -1.68 6.97
C ALA A 319 5.28 -1.19 5.88
N GLY A 320 5.14 0.07 5.45
CA GLY A 320 6.03 0.71 4.49
C GLY A 320 7.48 0.71 4.98
N ALA A 321 7.74 1.36 6.11
CA ALA A 321 9.08 1.44 6.68
C ALA A 321 9.72 0.06 6.92
N ARG A 322 8.95 -0.93 7.40
CA ARG A 322 9.45 -2.30 7.60
C ARG A 322 9.78 -3.00 6.28
N GLY A 323 8.93 -2.87 5.27
CA GLY A 323 9.18 -3.40 3.95
C GLY A 323 10.41 -2.78 3.30
N ALA A 324 10.57 -1.45 3.40
CA ALA A 324 11.76 -0.75 2.93
C ALA A 324 13.03 -1.25 3.62
N ALA A 325 13.01 -1.43 4.96
CA ALA A 325 14.15 -1.99 5.70
C ALA A 325 14.50 -3.41 5.23
N LEU A 326 13.51 -4.26 4.99
CA LEU A 326 13.71 -5.62 4.48
C LEU A 326 14.32 -5.64 3.09
N GLN A 327 13.90 -4.73 2.21
CA GLN A 327 14.49 -4.59 0.88
C GLN A 327 15.95 -4.16 0.95
N ALA A 328 16.27 -3.20 1.82
CA ALA A 328 17.65 -2.76 2.02
C ALA A 328 18.53 -3.89 2.59
N LEU A 329 18.02 -4.67 3.54
CA LEU A 329 18.73 -5.84 4.06
C LEU A 329 19.06 -6.87 2.98
N ARG A 330 18.10 -7.16 2.08
CA ARG A 330 18.30 -8.06 0.94
C ARG A 330 19.34 -7.55 -0.04
N GLY A 331 19.31 -6.24 -0.33
CA GLY A 331 20.31 -5.58 -1.17
C GLY A 331 21.74 -5.77 -0.64
N MET A 332 21.93 -5.63 0.67
CA MET A 332 23.22 -5.88 1.32
C MET A 332 23.67 -7.33 1.21
N GLN A 333 22.77 -8.29 1.41
CA GLN A 333 23.08 -9.72 1.33
C GLN A 333 23.46 -10.14 -0.09
N SER A 334 22.77 -9.61 -1.09
CA SER A 334 23.08 -9.86 -2.50
C SER A 334 24.42 -9.28 -2.92
N ALA A 335 24.77 -8.08 -2.46
CA ALA A 335 26.07 -7.46 -2.71
C ALA A 335 27.24 -8.19 -2.03
N ALA A 336 27.01 -8.85 -0.89
CA ALA A 336 28.03 -9.65 -0.19
C ALA A 336 28.26 -11.03 -0.83
N SER A 337 27.32 -11.48 -1.70
CA SER A 337 27.37 -12.79 -2.37
C SER A 337 27.88 -12.71 -3.82
N ALA A 338 28.02 -11.49 -4.35
CA ALA A 338 28.55 -11.18 -5.69
C ALA A 338 30.03 -10.82 -5.64
#